data_4f93b1dbed7187ad409e0e4b7359cffb
#
_entry.id   4f93b1dbed7187ad409e0e4b7359cffb
#
_cell.length_a   1.000
_cell.length_b   1.000
_cell.length_c   1.000
_cell.angle_alpha   90.00
_cell.angle_beta   90.00
_cell.angle_gamma   90.00
#
_symmetry.space_group_name_H-M   'P 1'
#
loop_
_entity.id
_entity.type
_entity.pdbx_description
1 polymer ?
#
loop_
_entity_poly.entity_id
_entity_poly.type
_entity_poly.pdbx_seq_one_letter_code
_entity_poly.pdbx_strand_id
1 'polypeptide(L)'
;MHCPFCRHPDSRVIDSRETDEGQAIRRRRSCPECGRRFSTVETAVLAVVKRSGVTEPFSREKVIKGVRRACQGRQVDEDALNLLAQQVEDTVRAAGSPEIPSHEVGLAILGPLRDLDEVAYLRFASVYRSFSSADDFEREIEALREHRKVSTPT
;
A
#
# COMPACT_ATOMS: atom_id res chain seq x y z
N MET A 1 26.82 -2.76 8.66
CA MET A 1 26.38 -1.64 7.79
C MET A 1 27.55 -0.71 7.52
N HIS A 2 27.76 -0.36 6.27
CA HIS A 2 28.86 0.50 5.86
C HIS A 2 28.72 1.94 6.39
N CYS A 3 29.83 2.53 6.77
CA CYS A 3 29.85 3.94 7.15
C CYS A 3 29.54 4.82 5.95
N PRO A 4 28.58 5.77 6.04
CA PRO A 4 28.26 6.66 4.93
C PRO A 4 29.34 7.71 4.61
N PHE A 5 30.31 7.88 5.51
CA PHE A 5 31.37 8.88 5.36
C PHE A 5 32.64 8.30 4.76
N CYS A 6 33.18 7.21 5.31
CA CYS A 6 34.44 6.60 4.87
C CYS A 6 34.28 5.24 4.17
N ARG A 7 33.05 4.71 4.12
CA ARG A 7 32.68 3.41 3.55
C ARG A 7 33.30 2.19 4.23
N HIS A 8 33.84 2.35 5.42
CA HIS A 8 34.29 1.20 6.23
C HIS A 8 33.12 0.19 6.35
N PRO A 9 33.38 -1.13 6.16
CA PRO A 9 32.30 -2.13 6.05
C PRO A 9 31.51 -2.34 7.35
N ASP A 10 32.07 -1.95 8.49
CA ASP A 10 31.50 -2.17 9.81
C ASP A 10 31.13 -0.87 10.53
N SER A 11 30.14 -0.97 11.42
CA SER A 11 29.78 0.10 12.35
C SER A 11 29.21 -0.52 13.63
N ARG A 12 29.36 0.19 14.74
CA ARG A 12 28.87 -0.27 16.05
C ARG A 12 27.60 0.49 16.41
N VAL A 13 26.60 -0.24 16.89
CA VAL A 13 25.39 0.35 17.47
C VAL A 13 25.70 0.83 18.89
N ILE A 14 25.50 2.12 19.15
CA ILE A 14 25.75 2.73 20.48
C ILE A 14 24.45 3.06 21.22
N ASP A 15 23.32 3.18 20.52
CA ASP A 15 21.99 3.40 21.09
C ASP A 15 20.93 2.88 20.15
N SER A 16 19.83 2.40 20.72
CA SER A 16 18.64 1.94 19.96
C SER A 16 17.39 2.42 20.65
N ARG A 17 16.46 3.00 19.90
CA ARG A 17 15.16 3.47 20.41
C ARG A 17 14.06 3.10 19.44
N GLU A 18 12.93 2.69 19.99
CA GLU A 18 11.69 2.55 19.22
C GLU A 18 11.14 3.93 18.86
N THR A 19 10.63 4.04 17.64
CA THR A 19 9.97 5.23 17.11
C THR A 19 8.69 4.81 16.40
N ASP A 20 7.85 5.78 16.06
CA ASP A 20 6.59 5.53 15.34
C ASP A 20 5.72 4.45 16.03
N GLU A 21 5.51 4.62 17.34
CA GLU A 21 4.69 3.70 18.15
C GLU A 21 5.12 2.22 18.06
N GLY A 22 6.42 1.99 17.96
CA GLY A 22 7.00 0.64 17.87
C GLY A 22 7.11 0.09 16.44
N GLN A 23 6.77 0.87 15.43
CA GLN A 23 6.84 0.43 14.03
C GLN A 23 8.23 0.57 13.42
N ALA A 24 9.11 1.34 14.05
CA ALA A 24 10.48 1.54 13.59
C ALA A 24 11.47 1.51 14.76
N ILE A 25 12.71 1.13 14.45
CA ILE A 25 13.81 1.19 15.40
C ILE A 25 14.85 2.15 14.83
N ARG A 26 15.12 3.24 15.57
CA ARG A 26 16.21 4.14 15.26
C ARG A 26 17.46 3.68 16.01
N ARG A 27 18.54 3.42 15.27
CA ARG A 27 19.84 3.04 15.84
C ARG A 27 20.85 4.15 15.60
N ARG A 28 21.53 4.56 16.65
CA ARG A 28 22.69 5.42 16.55
C ARG A 28 23.93 4.55 16.42
N ARG A 29 24.74 4.82 15.41
CA ARG A 29 25.93 4.03 15.09
C ARG A 29 27.19 4.89 15.14
N SER A 30 28.33 4.25 15.40
CA SER A 30 29.64 4.85 15.32
C SER A 30 30.54 4.03 14.41
N CYS A 31 31.28 4.71 13.55
CA CYS A 31 32.28 4.07 12.70
C CYS A 31 33.59 3.85 13.50
N PRO A 32 34.12 2.63 13.55
CA PRO A 32 35.39 2.37 14.25
C PRO A 32 36.61 2.97 13.55
N GLU A 33 36.51 3.22 12.24
CA GLU A 33 37.61 3.78 11.44
C GLU A 33 37.70 5.29 11.53
N CYS A 34 36.63 6.01 11.12
CA CYS A 34 36.62 7.48 11.09
C CYS A 34 36.06 8.12 12.35
N GLY A 35 35.51 7.36 13.28
CA GLY A 35 34.91 7.84 14.54
C GLY A 35 33.61 8.63 14.40
N ARG A 36 33.12 8.84 13.20
CA ARG A 36 31.88 9.58 12.95
C ARG A 36 30.67 8.77 13.36
N ARG A 37 29.63 9.50 13.77
CA ARG A 37 28.34 8.94 14.18
C ARG A 37 27.29 9.21 13.12
N PHE A 38 26.40 8.24 12.92
CA PHE A 38 25.26 8.34 12.02
C PHE A 38 24.09 7.56 12.57
N SER A 39 22.89 7.85 12.10
CA SER A 39 21.66 7.15 12.50
C SER A 39 21.13 6.32 11.36
N THR A 40 20.57 5.16 11.71
CA THR A 40 19.85 4.29 10.80
C THR A 40 18.44 4.06 11.32
N VAL A 41 17.50 3.81 10.43
CA VAL A 41 16.11 3.46 10.78
C VAL A 41 15.81 2.10 10.17
N GLU A 42 15.33 1.19 11.00
CA GLU A 42 14.89 -0.14 10.60
C GLU A 42 13.38 -0.20 10.71
N THR A 43 12.70 -0.53 9.63
CA THR A 43 11.25 -0.69 9.57
C THR A 43 10.91 -2.06 9.02
N ALA A 44 9.81 -2.66 9.50
CA ALA A 44 9.28 -3.87 8.89
C ALA A 44 8.75 -3.54 7.50
N VAL A 45 9.16 -4.30 6.51
CA VAL A 45 8.76 -4.12 5.12
C VAL A 45 7.74 -5.18 4.75
N LEU A 46 6.58 -4.73 4.27
CA LEU A 46 5.61 -5.58 3.61
C LEU A 46 5.99 -5.67 2.13
N ALA A 47 6.33 -6.87 1.66
CA ALA A 47 6.78 -7.09 0.29
C ALA A 47 5.63 -7.44 -0.64
N VAL A 48 5.59 -6.81 -1.81
CA VAL A 48 4.64 -7.09 -2.88
C VAL A 48 5.36 -7.80 -4.03
N VAL A 49 4.85 -8.95 -4.43
CA VAL A 49 5.40 -9.74 -5.54
C VAL A 49 4.63 -9.42 -6.82
N LYS A 50 5.31 -8.86 -7.81
CA LYS A 50 4.74 -8.56 -9.13
C LYS A 50 4.55 -9.84 -9.95
N ARG A 51 3.75 -9.74 -11.02
CA ARG A 51 3.55 -10.85 -11.98
C ARG A 51 4.86 -11.35 -12.58
N SER A 52 5.84 -10.47 -12.74
CA SER A 52 7.19 -10.82 -13.21
C SER A 52 8.03 -11.61 -12.22
N GLY A 53 7.57 -11.77 -10.97
CA GLY A 53 8.32 -12.37 -9.87
C GLY A 53 9.21 -11.38 -9.11
N VAL A 54 9.31 -10.13 -9.58
CA VAL A 54 10.08 -9.08 -8.88
C VAL A 54 9.33 -8.66 -7.62
N THR A 55 10.05 -8.60 -6.52
CA THR A 55 9.55 -8.17 -5.21
C THR A 55 9.89 -6.71 -4.98
N GLU A 56 8.90 -5.93 -4.52
CA GLU A 56 9.09 -4.54 -4.13
C GLU A 56 8.36 -4.25 -2.80
N PRO A 57 8.78 -3.24 -2.02
CA PRO A 57 8.05 -2.82 -0.83
C PRO A 57 6.65 -2.35 -1.17
N PHE A 58 5.67 -2.63 -0.29
CA PHE A 58 4.34 -2.04 -0.39
C PHE A 58 4.46 -0.51 -0.33
N SER A 59 3.75 0.17 -1.20
CA SER A 59 3.75 1.64 -1.29
C SER A 59 2.32 2.17 -1.32
N ARG A 60 1.97 2.97 -0.31
CA ARG A 60 0.69 3.71 -0.30
C ARG A 60 0.59 4.67 -1.48
N GLU A 61 1.70 5.29 -1.87
CA GLU A 61 1.74 6.20 -3.02
C GLU A 61 1.34 5.53 -4.33
N LYS A 62 1.77 4.28 -4.53
CA LYS A 62 1.36 3.50 -5.72
C LYS A 62 -0.12 3.19 -5.72
N VAL A 63 -0.68 2.84 -4.56
CA VAL A 63 -2.12 2.63 -4.40
C VAL A 63 -2.87 3.92 -4.72
N ILE A 64 -2.48 5.03 -4.12
CA ILE A 64 -3.10 6.35 -4.32
C ILE A 64 -3.03 6.75 -5.80
N LYS A 65 -1.89 6.57 -6.45
CA LYS A 65 -1.71 6.89 -7.87
C LYS A 65 -2.65 6.09 -8.78
N GLY A 66 -2.80 4.80 -8.52
CA GLY A 66 -3.71 3.93 -9.27
C GLY A 66 -5.17 4.31 -9.07
N VAL A 67 -5.56 4.55 -7.82
CA VAL A 67 -6.95 4.94 -7.47
C VAL A 67 -7.26 6.35 -7.96
N ARG A 68 -6.34 7.31 -7.84
CA ARG A 68 -6.51 8.69 -8.35
C ARG A 68 -6.84 8.69 -9.84
N ARG A 69 -6.19 7.85 -10.62
CA ARG A 69 -6.48 7.71 -12.05
C ARG A 69 -7.92 7.27 -12.31
N ALA A 70 -8.44 6.35 -11.50
CA ALA A 70 -9.83 5.91 -11.57
C ALA A 70 -10.81 6.98 -11.10
N CYS A 71 -10.40 7.87 -10.20
CA CYS A 71 -11.21 8.95 -9.63
C CYS A 71 -11.19 10.24 -10.48
N GLN A 72 -10.55 10.24 -11.64
CA GLN A 72 -10.45 11.44 -12.49
C GLN A 72 -11.83 11.98 -12.84
N GLY A 73 -12.05 13.27 -12.56
CA GLY A 73 -13.34 13.93 -12.78
C GLY A 73 -14.40 13.65 -11.70
N ARG A 74 -14.02 12.93 -10.64
CA ARG A 74 -14.88 12.67 -9.47
C ARG A 74 -14.51 13.58 -8.30
N GLN A 75 -15.47 13.82 -7.41
CA GLN A 75 -15.28 14.62 -6.20
C GLN A 75 -14.68 13.75 -5.08
N VAL A 76 -13.43 13.40 -5.23
CA VAL A 76 -12.67 12.62 -4.25
C VAL A 76 -11.43 13.43 -3.86
N ASP A 77 -11.33 13.77 -2.58
CA ASP A 77 -10.21 14.55 -2.06
C ASP A 77 -9.00 13.67 -1.67
N GLU A 78 -7.87 14.32 -1.40
CA GLU A 78 -6.63 13.63 -1.01
C GLU A 78 -6.76 12.87 0.32
N ASP A 79 -7.55 13.38 1.27
CA ASP A 79 -7.77 12.71 2.55
C ASP A 79 -8.50 11.38 2.37
N ALA A 80 -9.49 11.34 1.48
CA ALA A 80 -10.19 10.12 1.13
C ALA A 80 -9.26 9.08 0.47
N LEU A 81 -8.37 9.52 -0.40
CA LEU A 81 -7.36 8.66 -1.03
C LEU A 81 -6.36 8.10 -0.02
N ASN A 82 -5.90 8.94 0.90
CA ASN A 82 -4.98 8.51 1.97
C ASN A 82 -5.64 7.50 2.91
N LEU A 83 -6.90 7.74 3.29
CA LEU A 83 -7.66 6.82 4.11
C LEU A 83 -7.86 5.47 3.41
N LEU A 84 -8.21 5.49 2.13
CA LEU A 84 -8.33 4.26 1.32
C LEU A 84 -7.01 3.49 1.29
N ALA A 85 -5.91 4.16 1.05
CA ALA A 85 -4.59 3.52 1.02
C ALA A 85 -4.22 2.89 2.36
N GLN A 86 -4.57 3.54 3.46
CA GLN A 86 -4.39 2.99 4.81
C GLN A 86 -5.24 1.74 5.02
N GLN A 87 -6.51 1.77 4.64
CA GLN A 87 -7.41 0.61 4.73
C GLN A 87 -6.89 -0.58 3.93
N VAL A 88 -6.35 -0.33 2.73
CA VAL A 88 -5.72 -1.35 1.90
C VAL A 88 -4.51 -1.96 2.60
N GLU A 89 -3.63 -1.12 3.15
CA GLU A 89 -2.46 -1.58 3.88
C GLU A 89 -2.84 -2.42 5.09
N ASP A 90 -3.82 -1.98 5.87
CA ASP A 90 -4.29 -2.72 7.04
C ASP A 90 -4.87 -4.09 6.66
N THR A 91 -5.66 -4.14 5.58
CA THR A 91 -6.23 -5.39 5.05
C THR A 91 -5.13 -6.36 4.62
N VAL A 92 -4.14 -5.85 3.92
CA VAL A 92 -3.02 -6.65 3.40
C VAL A 92 -2.14 -7.16 4.55
N ARG A 93 -1.88 -6.34 5.56
CA ARG A 93 -1.15 -6.75 6.76
C ARG A 93 -1.90 -7.78 7.59
N ALA A 94 -3.22 -7.67 7.68
CA ALA A 94 -4.07 -8.61 8.41
C ALA A 94 -4.03 -10.03 7.81
N ALA A 95 -3.68 -10.18 6.54
CA ALA A 95 -3.49 -11.48 5.90
C ALA A 95 -2.30 -12.27 6.48
N GLY A 96 -1.37 -11.61 7.17
CA GLY A 96 -0.29 -12.24 7.94
C GLY A 96 0.84 -12.83 7.10
N SER A 97 0.85 -12.64 5.78
CA SER A 97 1.93 -13.09 4.91
C SER A 97 3.00 -12.02 4.74
N PRO A 98 4.31 -12.37 4.82
CA PRO A 98 5.39 -11.42 4.59
C PRO A 98 5.52 -11.01 3.12
N GLU A 99 5.03 -11.82 2.20
CA GLU A 99 5.02 -11.57 0.76
C GLU A 99 3.60 -11.65 0.24
N ILE A 100 3.16 -10.64 -0.48
CA ILE A 100 1.79 -10.53 -0.97
C ILE A 100 1.82 -10.35 -2.48
N PRO A 101 1.10 -11.20 -3.23
CA PRO A 101 0.94 -11.01 -4.67
C PRO A 101 0.29 -9.64 -4.97
N SER A 102 0.76 -8.95 -6.00
CA SER A 102 0.18 -7.65 -6.41
C SER A 102 -1.31 -7.76 -6.71
N HIS A 103 -1.77 -8.92 -7.13
CA HIS A 103 -3.19 -9.24 -7.32
C HIS A 103 -4.01 -9.08 -6.04
N GLU A 104 -3.49 -9.52 -4.90
CA GLU A 104 -4.16 -9.39 -3.60
C GLU A 104 -4.30 -7.91 -3.17
N VAL A 105 -3.32 -7.09 -3.49
CA VAL A 105 -3.39 -5.64 -3.25
C VAL A 105 -4.53 -5.02 -4.06
N GLY A 106 -4.65 -5.39 -5.33
CA GLY A 106 -5.74 -4.95 -6.19
C GLY A 106 -7.12 -5.37 -5.66
N LEU A 107 -7.27 -6.60 -5.21
CA LEU A 107 -8.50 -7.07 -4.58
C LEU A 107 -8.84 -6.28 -3.31
N ALA A 108 -7.85 -5.95 -2.51
CA ALA A 108 -8.04 -5.15 -1.29
C ALA A 108 -8.49 -3.71 -1.59
N ILE A 109 -8.21 -3.18 -2.78
CA ILE A 109 -8.64 -1.84 -3.22
C ILE A 109 -10.13 -1.82 -3.56
N LEU A 110 -10.67 -2.89 -4.11
CA LEU A 110 -12.02 -2.93 -4.69
C LEU A 110 -13.11 -2.57 -3.68
N GLY A 111 -13.10 -3.14 -2.49
CA GLY A 111 -14.09 -2.87 -1.45
C GLY A 111 -14.14 -1.41 -1.02
N PRO A 112 -13.04 -0.84 -0.52
CA PRO A 112 -12.99 0.56 -0.13
C PRO A 112 -13.31 1.54 -1.27
N LEU A 113 -12.88 1.24 -2.49
CA LEU A 113 -13.16 2.09 -3.65
C LEU A 113 -14.64 2.08 -4.04
N ARG A 114 -15.29 0.93 -3.95
CA ARG A 114 -16.74 0.82 -4.17
C ARG A 114 -17.52 1.70 -3.20
N ASP A 115 -17.13 1.70 -1.94
CA ASP A 115 -17.79 2.50 -0.91
C ASP A 115 -17.51 4.00 -1.06
N LEU A 116 -16.38 4.36 -1.68
CA LEU A 116 -15.97 5.73 -1.93
C LEU A 116 -16.67 6.36 -3.14
N ASP A 117 -16.63 5.68 -4.29
CA ASP A 117 -17.23 6.17 -5.56
C ASP A 117 -17.45 5.01 -6.53
N GLU A 118 -18.72 4.79 -6.89
CA GLU A 118 -19.11 3.68 -7.78
C GLU A 118 -18.54 3.79 -9.19
N VAL A 119 -18.42 5.00 -9.73
CA VAL A 119 -17.88 5.22 -11.08
C VAL A 119 -16.38 4.92 -11.10
N ALA A 120 -15.64 5.42 -10.10
CA ALA A 120 -14.23 5.09 -9.94
C ALA A 120 -14.01 3.58 -9.74
N TYR A 121 -14.88 2.95 -8.96
CA TYR A 121 -14.88 1.50 -8.79
C TYR A 121 -15.03 0.75 -10.12
N LEU A 122 -16.03 1.12 -10.95
CA LEU A 122 -16.25 0.49 -12.26
C LEU A 122 -15.04 0.66 -13.19
N ARG A 123 -14.45 1.84 -13.21
CA ARG A 123 -13.24 2.11 -14.00
C ARG A 123 -12.07 1.24 -13.57
N PHE A 124 -11.81 1.17 -12.26
CA PHE A 124 -10.73 0.36 -11.71
C PHE A 124 -10.97 -1.13 -11.93
N ALA A 125 -12.17 -1.61 -11.62
CA ALA A 125 -12.55 -3.01 -11.79
C ALA A 125 -12.47 -3.45 -13.25
N SER A 126 -12.87 -2.60 -14.19
CA SER A 126 -12.84 -2.90 -15.63
C SER A 126 -11.42 -3.15 -16.13
N VAL A 127 -10.45 -2.39 -15.65
CA VAL A 127 -9.04 -2.56 -16.01
C VAL A 127 -8.44 -3.74 -15.24
N TYR A 128 -8.66 -3.79 -13.94
CA TYR A 128 -8.07 -4.79 -13.05
C TYR A 128 -8.57 -6.20 -13.34
N ARG A 129 -9.88 -6.37 -13.59
CA ARG A 129 -10.51 -7.66 -13.96
C ARG A 129 -10.55 -7.92 -15.46
N SER A 130 -9.96 -7.03 -16.25
CA SER A 130 -9.87 -7.15 -17.72
C SER A 130 -11.25 -7.38 -18.38
N PHE A 131 -12.22 -6.51 -18.15
CA PHE A 131 -13.52 -6.58 -18.79
C PHE A 131 -13.36 -6.60 -20.31
N SER A 132 -14.06 -7.49 -20.98
CA SER A 132 -13.95 -7.71 -22.44
C SER A 132 -15.19 -7.32 -23.21
N SER A 133 -16.33 -7.11 -22.54
CA SER A 133 -17.59 -6.81 -23.18
C SER A 133 -18.49 -5.93 -22.31
N ALA A 134 -19.55 -5.41 -22.91
CA ALA A 134 -20.60 -4.68 -22.19
C ALA A 134 -21.29 -5.53 -21.12
N ASP A 135 -21.40 -6.83 -21.35
CA ASP A 135 -22.01 -7.76 -20.40
C ASP A 135 -21.24 -7.84 -19.07
N ASP A 136 -19.92 -7.70 -19.11
CA ASP A 136 -19.10 -7.63 -17.91
C ASP A 136 -19.45 -6.41 -17.06
N PHE A 137 -19.67 -5.26 -17.69
CA PHE A 137 -20.14 -4.03 -17.02
C PHE A 137 -21.56 -4.20 -16.46
N GLU A 138 -22.48 -4.80 -17.22
CA GLU A 138 -23.84 -5.03 -16.75
C GLU A 138 -23.88 -5.89 -15.49
N ARG A 139 -23.15 -6.98 -15.46
CA ARG A 139 -23.02 -7.84 -14.29
C ARG A 139 -22.48 -7.10 -13.09
N GLU A 140 -21.47 -6.27 -13.29
CA GLU A 140 -20.86 -5.49 -12.20
C GLU A 140 -21.81 -4.39 -11.71
N ILE A 141 -22.55 -3.74 -12.60
CA ILE A 141 -23.57 -2.74 -12.25
C ILE A 141 -24.70 -3.37 -11.42
N GLU A 142 -25.17 -4.55 -11.80
CA GLU A 142 -26.16 -5.29 -11.03
C GLU A 142 -25.65 -5.63 -9.62
N ALA A 143 -24.41 -6.09 -9.52
CA ALA A 143 -23.77 -6.37 -8.24
C ALA A 143 -23.68 -5.12 -7.35
N LEU A 144 -23.35 -3.96 -7.92
CA LEU A 144 -23.34 -2.69 -7.21
C LEU A 144 -24.74 -2.29 -6.70
N ARG A 145 -25.76 -2.48 -7.51
CA ARG A 145 -27.16 -2.19 -7.13
C ARG A 145 -27.60 -3.07 -5.97
N GLU A 146 -27.28 -4.35 -6.00
CA GLU A 146 -27.59 -5.29 -4.91
C GLU A 146 -26.85 -4.91 -3.62
N HIS A 147 -25.57 -4.58 -3.72
CA HIS A 147 -24.77 -4.12 -2.58
C HIS A 147 -25.39 -2.87 -1.93
N ARG A 148 -25.85 -1.92 -2.73
CA ARG A 148 -26.50 -0.68 -2.26
C ARG A 148 -27.78 -0.98 -1.46
N LYS A 149 -28.58 -1.94 -1.90
CA LYS A 149 -29.81 -2.35 -1.21
C LYS A 149 -29.52 -2.94 0.18
N VAL A 150 -28.45 -3.70 0.31
CA VAL A 150 -28.03 -4.31 1.58
C VAL A 150 -27.41 -3.28 2.54
N SER A 151 -26.73 -2.27 2.01
CA SER A 151 -26.02 -1.26 2.79
C SER A 151 -26.90 -0.10 3.28
N THR A 152 -28.16 0.00 2.80
CA THR A 152 -29.10 1.01 3.26
C THR A 152 -30.01 0.38 4.32
N PRO A 153 -29.86 0.72 5.62
CA PRO A 153 -30.82 0.28 6.63
C PRO A 153 -32.14 0.99 6.40
N THR A 154 -33.18 0.22 6.36
CA THR A 154 -34.57 0.71 6.36
C THR A 154 -34.94 1.36 7.69
#